data_424ede4a7bc4df2bd5617c38ee1baaaa
#
_entry.id   424ede4a7bc4df2bd5617c38ee1baaaa
#
_cell.length_a   1.000
_cell.length_b   1.000
_cell.length_c   1.000
_cell.angle_alpha   90.00
_cell.angle_beta   90.00
_cell.angle_gamma   90.00
#
_symmetry.space_group_name_H-M   'P 1'
#
loop_
_entity.id
_entity.type
_entity.pdbx_description
1 polymer ?
#
loop_
_entity_poly.entity_id
_entity_poly.type
_entity_poly.pdbx_seq_one_letter_code
_entity_poly.pdbx_strand_id
1 'polypeptide(L)'
;NGDVAVVNSIIWNNTPANDYMNVGGGSATAFYSTIGGGWDGDGNLDSDPLFKDPDNGDFTLSQDSPCRDAGIADWDGDGVEDVTDYNGSAPDMGAFESQMAAPSNFFLFPSTDHVIVTWLETEEEGLQYYLLERSTDSEFNENVVSNFLITNYFEDYDLEFNTEYFYRVSYNAGEWSEYSEVLAVTLEQLNVI
;
A
#
# COMPACT_ATOMS: atom_id res chain seq x y z
N ASN A 1 6.48 25.59 -31.48
CA ASN A 1 6.09 25.91 -30.10
C ASN A 1 4.87 25.04 -29.80
N GLY A 2 4.95 24.13 -28.89
CA GLY A 2 3.84 23.27 -28.48
C GLY A 2 3.38 23.63 -27.07
N ASP A 3 2.10 23.45 -26.79
CA ASP A 3 1.58 23.50 -25.43
C ASP A 3 1.86 22.14 -24.76
N VAL A 4 2.12 22.15 -23.47
CA VAL A 4 2.40 20.95 -22.66
C VAL A 4 1.39 20.91 -21.52
N ALA A 5 0.74 19.76 -21.35
CA ALA A 5 -0.02 19.44 -20.15
C ALA A 5 0.77 18.43 -19.30
N VAL A 6 0.80 18.66 -18.01
CA VAL A 6 1.38 17.78 -16.99
C VAL A 6 0.24 17.30 -16.11
N VAL A 7 0.08 16.00 -15.99
CA VAL A 7 -1.00 15.37 -15.22
C VAL A 7 -0.40 14.27 -14.35
N ASN A 8 -0.94 14.06 -13.15
CA ASN A 8 -0.56 13.01 -12.22
C ASN A 8 0.97 12.93 -11.97
N SER A 9 1.63 14.07 -11.87
CA SER A 9 3.08 14.14 -11.88
C SER A 9 3.65 14.80 -10.62
N ILE A 10 4.90 14.46 -10.30
CA ILE A 10 5.65 15.11 -9.22
C ILE A 10 6.84 15.87 -9.82
N ILE A 11 6.90 17.19 -9.60
CA ILE A 11 8.02 18.06 -9.92
C ILE A 11 8.49 18.68 -8.60
N TRP A 12 9.51 18.07 -7.99
CA TRP A 12 9.91 18.40 -6.63
C TRP A 12 11.42 18.46 -6.45
N ASN A 13 11.88 19.46 -5.69
CA ASN A 13 13.27 19.61 -5.26
C ASN A 13 14.32 19.58 -6.38
N ASN A 14 13.98 20.14 -7.56
CA ASN A 14 14.93 20.27 -8.67
C ASN A 14 15.90 21.43 -8.44
N THR A 15 17.11 21.37 -9.03
CA THR A 15 18.11 22.43 -8.98
C THR A 15 18.34 23.07 -10.36
N PRO A 16 18.42 24.43 -10.43
CA PRO A 16 18.33 25.41 -9.34
C PRO A 16 16.94 25.49 -8.72
N ALA A 17 16.86 25.89 -7.45
CA ALA A 17 15.75 25.76 -6.51
C ALA A 17 14.45 26.50 -6.89
N ASN A 18 13.96 26.27 -8.09
CA ASN A 18 12.62 26.62 -8.53
C ASN A 18 12.10 25.46 -9.37
N ASP A 19 11.21 24.69 -8.79
CA ASP A 19 10.48 23.65 -9.49
C ASP A 19 9.43 24.33 -10.38
N TYR A 20 9.84 24.70 -11.61
CA TYR A 20 8.93 25.30 -12.57
C TYR A 20 9.05 24.64 -13.94
N MET A 21 7.95 24.64 -14.65
CA MET A 21 7.90 24.16 -16.03
C MET A 21 8.31 25.25 -16.98
N ASN A 22 9.33 24.99 -17.82
CA ASN A 22 9.76 25.91 -18.86
C ASN A 22 9.60 25.24 -20.23
N VAL A 23 8.65 25.72 -21.01
CA VAL A 23 8.29 25.18 -22.32
C VAL A 23 8.82 25.99 -23.50
N GLY A 24 9.82 26.85 -23.26
CA GLY A 24 10.56 27.54 -24.34
C GLY A 24 9.70 28.36 -25.29
N GLY A 25 8.64 29.02 -24.79
CA GLY A 25 7.74 29.90 -25.54
C GLY A 25 6.40 29.29 -25.97
N GLY A 26 6.06 28.08 -25.48
CA GLY A 26 4.71 27.53 -25.44
C GLY A 26 3.99 27.88 -24.12
N SER A 27 2.80 27.35 -23.91
CA SER A 27 2.10 27.33 -22.61
C SER A 27 2.29 26.01 -21.89
N ALA A 28 2.39 26.05 -20.56
CA ALA A 28 2.35 24.87 -19.71
C ALA A 28 1.12 24.94 -18.80
N THR A 29 0.43 23.83 -18.66
CA THR A 29 -0.64 23.63 -17.71
C THR A 29 -0.33 22.40 -16.88
N ALA A 30 -0.77 22.36 -15.62
CA ALA A 30 -0.67 21.19 -14.76
C ALA A 30 -1.99 20.98 -14.03
N PHE A 31 -2.34 19.72 -13.84
CA PHE A 31 -3.51 19.29 -13.08
C PHE A 31 -3.15 18.05 -12.26
N TYR A 32 -3.71 17.93 -11.07
CA TYR A 32 -3.49 16.75 -10.21
C TYR A 32 -2.00 16.39 -10.11
N SER A 33 -1.16 17.40 -9.87
CA SER A 33 0.29 17.24 -9.82
C SER A 33 0.88 17.97 -8.62
N THR A 34 1.94 17.41 -8.03
CA THR A 34 2.70 18.08 -6.98
C THR A 34 3.87 18.83 -7.56
N ILE A 35 3.89 20.17 -7.36
CA ILE A 35 4.91 21.05 -7.92
C ILE A 35 5.44 21.97 -6.83
N GLY A 36 6.72 21.85 -6.52
CA GLY A 36 7.39 22.69 -5.53
C GLY A 36 7.37 24.16 -5.87
N GLY A 37 6.89 24.99 -4.93
CA GLY A 37 6.63 26.40 -5.14
C GLY A 37 5.24 26.74 -5.70
N GLY A 38 4.42 25.72 -5.94
CA GLY A 38 3.04 25.82 -6.38
C GLY A 38 2.87 26.10 -7.87
N TRP A 39 1.77 25.62 -8.44
CA TRP A 39 1.34 25.88 -9.81
C TRP A 39 -0.19 25.92 -9.89
N ASP A 40 -0.74 26.95 -10.55
CA ASP A 40 -2.20 27.06 -10.71
C ASP A 40 -2.75 25.91 -11.56
N GLY A 41 -3.80 25.25 -11.09
CA GLY A 41 -4.49 24.15 -11.77
C GLY A 41 -5.27 23.29 -10.79
N ASP A 42 -6.30 22.62 -11.30
CA ASP A 42 -7.17 21.78 -10.48
C ASP A 42 -6.38 20.60 -9.91
N GLY A 43 -6.57 20.32 -8.63
CA GLY A 43 -5.96 19.19 -7.93
C GLY A 43 -4.43 19.30 -7.70
N ASN A 44 -3.78 20.43 -8.06
CA ASN A 44 -2.35 20.61 -7.83
C ASN A 44 -2.03 20.81 -6.35
N LEU A 45 -0.89 20.25 -5.92
CA LEU A 45 -0.35 20.38 -4.58
C LEU A 45 0.99 21.11 -4.58
N ASP A 46 1.27 21.82 -3.47
CA ASP A 46 2.59 22.37 -3.09
C ASP A 46 2.96 21.75 -1.73
N SER A 47 3.24 20.46 -1.73
CA SER A 47 3.55 19.68 -0.53
C SER A 47 4.67 18.70 -0.82
N ASP A 48 5.49 18.40 0.20
CA ASP A 48 6.52 17.35 0.08
C ASP A 48 5.88 16.02 -0.31
N PRO A 49 6.30 15.38 -1.41
CA PRO A 49 5.75 14.10 -1.82
C PRO A 49 6.09 12.94 -0.88
N LEU A 50 6.97 13.13 0.08
CA LEU A 50 7.39 12.13 1.06
C LEU A 50 7.86 10.82 0.41
N PHE A 51 8.80 10.89 -0.51
CA PHE A 51 9.44 9.70 -1.08
C PHE A 51 10.14 8.86 0.00
N LYS A 52 10.17 7.54 -0.16
CA LYS A 52 10.74 6.62 0.84
C LYS A 52 12.24 6.81 1.02
N ASP A 53 13.03 6.85 -0.06
CA ASP A 53 14.49 7.04 0.00
C ASP A 53 15.04 7.68 -1.29
N PRO A 54 14.75 8.96 -1.55
CA PRO A 54 15.13 9.63 -2.79
C PRO A 54 16.64 9.77 -2.95
N ASP A 55 17.42 9.80 -1.87
CA ASP A 55 18.88 9.88 -1.90
C ASP A 55 19.53 8.62 -2.49
N ASN A 56 18.87 7.48 -2.39
CA ASN A 56 19.26 6.21 -2.97
C ASN A 56 18.46 5.84 -4.23
N GLY A 57 17.60 6.74 -4.72
CA GLY A 57 16.85 6.56 -5.96
C GLY A 57 15.52 5.84 -5.79
N ASP A 58 15.04 5.65 -4.57
CA ASP A 58 13.69 5.15 -4.30
C ASP A 58 12.70 6.31 -4.24
N PHE A 59 12.00 6.52 -5.35
CA PHE A 59 10.97 7.55 -5.51
C PHE A 59 9.55 6.99 -5.33
N THR A 60 9.40 5.84 -4.71
CA THR A 60 8.08 5.35 -4.27
C THR A 60 7.58 6.21 -3.11
N LEU A 61 6.27 6.35 -3.00
CA LEU A 61 5.63 7.18 -1.98
C LEU A 61 5.61 6.47 -0.62
N SER A 62 5.85 7.22 0.45
CA SER A 62 5.59 6.72 1.80
C SER A 62 4.09 6.65 2.09
N GLN A 63 3.69 5.92 3.14
CA GLN A 63 2.28 5.77 3.51
C GLN A 63 1.56 7.10 3.80
N ASP A 64 2.29 8.08 4.35
CA ASP A 64 1.73 9.39 4.71
C ASP A 64 1.85 10.42 3.58
N SER A 65 2.21 10.00 2.36
CA SER A 65 2.38 10.90 1.23
C SER A 65 1.06 11.57 0.82
N PRO A 66 1.03 12.91 0.65
CA PRO A 66 -0.15 13.59 0.14
C PRO A 66 -0.40 13.34 -1.36
N CYS A 67 0.52 12.66 -2.03
CA CYS A 67 0.42 12.33 -3.46
C CYS A 67 -0.28 10.99 -3.70
N ARG A 68 -0.56 10.19 -2.65
CA ARG A 68 -1.29 8.94 -2.76
C ARG A 68 -2.76 9.22 -3.02
N ASP A 69 -3.37 8.45 -3.94
CA ASP A 69 -4.78 8.58 -4.33
C ASP A 69 -5.20 10.03 -4.69
N ALA A 70 -4.25 10.86 -5.11
CA ALA A 70 -4.46 12.29 -5.34
C ALA A 70 -4.40 12.69 -6.81
N GLY A 71 -4.21 11.74 -7.70
CA GLY A 71 -4.26 11.90 -9.14
C GLY A 71 -5.68 11.86 -9.69
N ILE A 72 -5.80 11.82 -11.01
CA ILE A 72 -7.07 11.74 -11.73
C ILE A 72 -7.01 10.63 -12.78
N ALA A 73 -8.06 9.79 -12.83
CA ALA A 73 -8.15 8.69 -13.79
C ALA A 73 -8.65 9.14 -15.17
N ASP A 74 -9.70 9.96 -15.21
CA ASP A 74 -10.28 10.58 -16.41
C ASP A 74 -9.80 12.03 -16.50
N TRP A 75 -8.64 12.26 -17.10
CA TRP A 75 -8.02 13.59 -17.11
C TRP A 75 -8.55 14.52 -18.21
N ASP A 76 -9.20 13.98 -19.26
CA ASP A 76 -9.80 14.78 -20.35
C ASP A 76 -11.30 15.01 -20.15
N GLY A 77 -11.93 14.35 -19.18
CA GLY A 77 -13.32 14.56 -18.77
C GLY A 77 -14.36 13.99 -19.73
N ASP A 78 -13.99 13.00 -20.55
CA ASP A 78 -14.90 12.39 -21.51
C ASP A 78 -15.79 11.30 -20.91
N GLY A 79 -15.55 10.92 -19.65
CA GLY A 79 -16.28 9.91 -18.90
C GLY A 79 -15.71 8.50 -19.05
N VAL A 80 -14.53 8.38 -19.64
CA VAL A 80 -13.75 7.14 -19.74
C VAL A 80 -12.41 7.34 -19.03
N GLU A 81 -12.02 6.44 -18.17
CA GLU A 81 -10.73 6.53 -17.50
C GLU A 81 -9.57 6.34 -18.49
N ASP A 82 -8.65 7.29 -18.49
CA ASP A 82 -7.39 7.26 -19.23
C ASP A 82 -6.31 6.45 -18.48
N VAL A 83 -6.38 6.47 -17.16
CA VAL A 83 -5.53 5.67 -16.26
C VAL A 83 -6.42 4.61 -15.61
N THR A 84 -6.15 3.34 -15.89
CA THR A 84 -6.99 2.20 -15.45
C THR A 84 -6.23 1.19 -14.59
N ASP A 85 -4.93 1.39 -14.42
CA ASP A 85 -4.04 0.51 -13.63
C ASP A 85 -3.51 1.32 -12.44
N TYR A 86 -4.31 1.40 -11.39
CA TYR A 86 -3.98 2.08 -10.14
C TYR A 86 -4.59 1.35 -8.95
N ASN A 87 -4.03 1.61 -7.76
CA ASN A 87 -4.49 1.07 -6.50
C ASN A 87 -5.21 2.17 -5.69
N GLY A 88 -6.24 1.79 -4.93
CA GLY A 88 -6.93 2.73 -4.06
C GLY A 88 -8.10 3.45 -4.74
N SER A 89 -8.37 4.69 -4.33
CA SER A 89 -9.54 5.47 -4.76
C SER A 89 -9.30 6.31 -6.03
N ALA A 90 -8.05 6.56 -6.37
CA ALA A 90 -7.60 7.30 -7.55
C ALA A 90 -6.12 6.95 -7.83
N PRO A 91 -5.60 7.25 -9.04
CA PRO A 91 -4.17 7.13 -9.30
C PRO A 91 -3.31 7.95 -8.35
N ASP A 92 -2.12 7.46 -8.03
CA ASP A 92 -1.12 8.26 -7.34
C ASP A 92 -0.57 9.36 -8.27
N MET A 93 -0.14 10.47 -7.69
CA MET A 93 0.73 11.38 -8.41
C MET A 93 2.14 10.81 -8.46
N GLY A 94 2.77 10.83 -9.63
CA GLY A 94 4.13 10.34 -9.83
C GLY A 94 4.20 9.12 -10.73
N ALA A 95 5.36 8.44 -10.71
CA ALA A 95 5.68 7.35 -11.63
C ALA A 95 5.33 5.96 -11.10
N PHE A 96 4.98 5.85 -9.84
CA PHE A 96 4.75 4.59 -9.15
C PHE A 96 3.45 4.64 -8.37
N GLU A 97 2.62 3.62 -8.53
CA GLU A 97 1.47 3.39 -7.67
C GLU A 97 1.92 2.81 -6.33
N SER A 98 1.38 3.35 -5.26
CA SER A 98 1.60 2.81 -3.91
C SER A 98 0.65 1.65 -3.64
N GLN A 99 1.15 0.65 -2.94
CA GLN A 99 0.30 -0.44 -2.46
C GLN A 99 -0.31 -0.07 -1.11
N MET A 100 -1.49 -0.61 -0.82
CA MET A 100 -2.09 -0.48 0.50
C MET A 100 -1.17 -1.09 1.55
N ALA A 101 -0.98 -0.39 2.67
CA ALA A 101 -0.13 -0.87 3.74
C ALA A 101 -0.66 -2.19 4.31
N ALA A 102 0.27 -3.06 4.69
CA ALA A 102 -0.07 -4.30 5.39
C ALA A 102 -0.81 -4.04 6.71
N PRO A 103 -1.65 -4.99 7.18
CA PRO A 103 -2.17 -4.95 8.54
C PRO A 103 -1.03 -4.84 9.56
N SER A 104 -1.16 -3.91 10.51
CA SER A 104 -0.16 -3.66 11.54
C SER A 104 -0.49 -4.38 12.86
N ASN A 105 0.45 -4.38 13.81
CA ASN A 105 0.29 -5.02 15.12
C ASN A 105 -0.16 -6.49 15.01
N PHE A 106 0.49 -7.22 14.10
CA PHE A 106 0.25 -8.63 13.91
C PHE A 106 0.93 -9.46 15.00
N PHE A 107 0.14 -10.24 15.76
CA PHE A 107 0.63 -11.00 16.91
C PHE A 107 0.08 -12.43 16.92
N LEU A 108 0.91 -13.35 17.41
CA LEU A 108 0.57 -14.74 17.68
C LEU A 108 0.65 -15.01 19.19
N PHE A 109 -0.40 -15.57 19.75
CA PHE A 109 -0.46 -15.99 21.16
C PHE A 109 -0.70 -17.49 21.24
N PRO A 110 0.37 -18.30 21.44
CA PRO A 110 0.20 -19.74 21.60
C PRO A 110 -0.51 -20.07 22.91
N SER A 111 -1.46 -21.00 22.84
CA SER A 111 -2.16 -21.61 23.95
C SER A 111 -1.72 -23.08 24.10
N THR A 112 -2.46 -23.90 24.84
CA THR A 112 -2.13 -25.31 25.05
C THR A 112 -2.49 -26.21 23.85
N ASP A 113 -3.46 -25.81 23.03
CA ASP A 113 -4.04 -26.60 21.94
C ASP A 113 -4.39 -25.78 20.70
N HIS A 114 -4.14 -24.46 20.71
CA HIS A 114 -4.42 -23.56 19.61
C HIS A 114 -3.50 -22.33 19.63
N VAL A 115 -3.52 -21.54 18.56
CA VAL A 115 -2.90 -20.24 18.47
C VAL A 115 -3.97 -19.18 18.27
N ILE A 116 -3.93 -18.10 19.09
CA ILE A 116 -4.71 -16.90 18.85
C ILE A 116 -3.89 -16.00 17.93
N VAL A 117 -4.50 -15.59 16.83
CA VAL A 117 -3.93 -14.68 15.84
C VAL A 117 -4.73 -13.38 15.86
N THR A 118 -4.06 -12.25 15.96
CA THR A 118 -4.72 -10.93 15.97
C THR A 118 -3.87 -9.86 15.32
N TRP A 119 -4.50 -8.80 14.84
CA TRP A 119 -3.87 -7.63 14.25
C TRP A 119 -4.70 -6.38 14.50
N LEU A 120 -4.16 -5.21 14.16
CA LEU A 120 -4.94 -3.97 14.24
C LEU A 120 -5.99 -3.98 13.11
N GLU A 121 -7.22 -3.62 13.46
CA GLU A 121 -8.28 -3.41 12.46
C GLU A 121 -7.87 -2.25 11.55
N THR A 122 -7.99 -2.44 10.23
CA THR A 122 -7.76 -1.35 9.28
C THR A 122 -8.99 -0.44 9.23
N GLU A 123 -8.75 0.86 9.10
CA GLU A 123 -9.79 1.88 8.91
C GLU A 123 -10.03 2.19 7.43
N GLU A 124 -9.46 1.39 6.51
CA GLU A 124 -9.60 1.60 5.07
C GLU A 124 -11.05 1.49 4.63
N GLU A 125 -11.51 2.48 3.88
CA GLU A 125 -12.85 2.45 3.28
C GLU A 125 -12.96 1.30 2.28
N GLY A 126 -14.09 0.59 2.31
CA GLY A 126 -14.32 -0.53 1.40
C GLY A 126 -13.73 -1.86 1.85
N LEU A 127 -13.22 -1.99 3.09
CA LEU A 127 -12.77 -3.26 3.63
C LEU A 127 -13.84 -4.36 3.43
N GLN A 128 -13.45 -5.40 2.71
CA GLN A 128 -14.31 -6.55 2.44
C GLN A 128 -13.99 -7.72 3.36
N TYR A 129 -12.71 -8.07 3.49
CA TYR A 129 -12.23 -9.16 4.33
C TYR A 129 -10.72 -9.09 4.53
N TYR A 130 -10.24 -9.79 5.54
CA TYR A 130 -8.83 -10.14 5.73
C TYR A 130 -8.57 -11.53 5.16
N LEU A 131 -7.37 -11.74 4.65
CA LEU A 131 -6.83 -13.04 4.27
C LEU A 131 -5.71 -13.39 5.25
N LEU A 132 -6.01 -14.30 6.18
CA LEU A 132 -5.01 -14.91 7.05
C LEU A 132 -4.50 -16.19 6.40
N GLU A 133 -3.22 -16.30 6.19
CA GLU A 133 -2.57 -17.50 5.68
C GLU A 133 -1.66 -18.13 6.73
N ARG A 134 -1.69 -19.46 6.77
CA ARG A 134 -0.80 -20.30 7.55
C ARG A 134 -0.10 -21.29 6.65
N SER A 135 1.18 -21.54 6.90
CA SER A 135 1.98 -22.56 6.20
C SER A 135 2.97 -23.23 7.16
N THR A 136 3.49 -24.39 6.78
CA THR A 136 4.69 -25.00 7.37
C THR A 136 5.97 -24.62 6.62
N ASP A 137 5.85 -23.82 5.56
CA ASP A 137 6.94 -23.25 4.77
C ASP A 137 6.95 -21.71 4.93
N SER A 138 8.08 -21.15 5.37
CA SER A 138 8.22 -19.72 5.61
C SER A 138 8.03 -18.84 4.36
N GLU A 139 8.22 -19.42 3.17
CA GLU A 139 8.03 -18.74 1.89
C GLU A 139 6.61 -18.91 1.33
N PHE A 140 5.76 -19.65 2.01
CA PHE A 140 4.37 -19.92 1.59
C PHE A 140 4.22 -20.55 0.20
N ASN A 141 5.18 -21.37 -0.22
CA ASN A 141 5.11 -22.10 -1.49
C ASN A 141 4.32 -23.42 -1.38
N GLU A 142 4.26 -24.01 -0.17
CA GLU A 142 3.64 -25.30 0.10
C GLU A 142 2.76 -25.27 1.36
N ASN A 143 1.78 -26.16 1.42
CA ASN A 143 0.90 -26.38 2.60
C ASN A 143 0.20 -25.12 3.11
N VAL A 144 -0.16 -24.20 2.21
CA VAL A 144 -0.84 -22.95 2.57
C VAL A 144 -2.30 -23.22 2.88
N VAL A 145 -2.73 -22.79 4.06
CA VAL A 145 -4.13 -22.76 4.49
C VAL A 145 -4.57 -21.31 4.56
N SER A 146 -5.61 -20.95 3.81
CA SER A 146 -6.10 -19.58 3.69
C SER A 146 -7.47 -19.45 4.36
N ASN A 147 -7.61 -18.42 5.22
CA ASN A 147 -8.84 -18.09 5.93
C ASN A 147 -9.27 -16.66 5.57
N PHE A 148 -10.50 -16.52 5.03
CA PHE A 148 -11.11 -15.23 4.76
C PHE A 148 -11.96 -14.79 5.96
N LEU A 149 -11.62 -13.65 6.58
CA LEU A 149 -12.15 -13.22 7.85
C LEU A 149 -12.72 -11.79 7.72
N ILE A 150 -13.78 -11.52 8.44
CA ILE A 150 -14.37 -10.17 8.56
C ILE A 150 -14.00 -9.50 9.91
N THR A 151 -13.17 -10.16 10.69
CA THR A 151 -12.67 -9.69 11.99
C THR A 151 -11.16 -9.74 12.00
N ASN A 152 -10.53 -8.97 12.83
CA ASN A 152 -9.09 -8.93 13.06
C ASN A 152 -8.61 -9.94 14.12
N TYR A 153 -9.30 -11.06 14.23
CA TYR A 153 -9.08 -12.09 15.24
C TYR A 153 -9.41 -13.47 14.69
N PHE A 154 -8.56 -14.46 15.00
CA PHE A 154 -8.75 -15.86 14.62
C PHE A 154 -8.16 -16.80 15.69
N GLU A 155 -8.84 -17.91 15.98
CA GLU A 155 -8.34 -19.01 16.79
C GLU A 155 -8.08 -20.21 15.89
N ASP A 156 -6.83 -20.63 15.80
CA ASP A 156 -6.41 -21.76 14.97
C ASP A 156 -6.20 -23.00 15.83
N TYR A 157 -7.10 -23.99 15.69
CA TYR A 157 -7.07 -25.25 16.42
C TYR A 157 -6.51 -26.42 15.60
N ASP A 158 -6.36 -26.27 14.29
CA ASP A 158 -5.90 -27.33 13.39
C ASP A 158 -4.37 -27.39 13.31
N LEU A 159 -3.72 -27.53 14.48
CA LEU A 159 -2.27 -27.50 14.61
C LEU A 159 -1.73 -28.81 15.19
N GLU A 160 -0.66 -29.31 14.61
CA GLU A 160 0.10 -30.43 15.15
C GLU A 160 1.16 -29.95 16.15
N PHE A 161 1.29 -30.63 17.28
CA PHE A 161 2.34 -30.35 18.26
C PHE A 161 3.75 -30.53 17.67
N ASN A 162 4.70 -29.75 18.12
CA ASN A 162 6.10 -29.75 17.70
C ASN A 162 6.30 -29.52 16.20
N THR A 163 5.32 -28.88 15.56
CA THR A 163 5.37 -28.41 14.18
C THR A 163 5.44 -26.89 14.19
N GLU A 164 6.38 -26.32 13.43
CA GLU A 164 6.50 -24.88 13.26
C GLU A 164 5.53 -24.42 12.17
N TYR A 165 4.74 -23.41 12.48
CA TYR A 165 3.80 -22.77 11.57
C TYR A 165 4.15 -21.31 11.40
N PHE A 166 4.04 -20.85 10.17
CA PHE A 166 4.24 -19.45 9.75
C PHE A 166 2.89 -18.84 9.42
N TYR A 167 2.71 -17.58 9.80
CA TYR A 167 1.48 -16.82 9.57
C TYR A 167 1.79 -15.49 8.95
N ARG A 168 0.89 -15.06 8.06
CA ARG A 168 0.85 -13.71 7.51
C ARG A 168 -0.58 -13.30 7.25
N VAL A 169 -0.86 -12.01 7.22
CA VAL A 169 -2.20 -11.47 6.96
C VAL A 169 -2.13 -10.31 5.97
N SER A 170 -3.10 -10.25 5.07
CA SER A 170 -3.40 -9.11 4.21
C SER A 170 -4.90 -8.78 4.29
N TYR A 171 -5.34 -7.69 3.71
CA TYR A 171 -6.77 -7.36 3.58
C TYR A 171 -7.11 -6.97 2.15
N ASN A 172 -8.41 -7.03 1.83
CA ASN A 172 -8.96 -6.54 0.58
C ASN A 172 -9.97 -5.43 0.86
N ALA A 173 -9.75 -4.26 0.27
CA ALA A 173 -10.64 -3.09 0.32
C ALA A 173 -10.92 -2.57 -1.11
N GLY A 174 -11.26 -3.49 -2.03
CA GLY A 174 -11.33 -3.29 -3.46
C GLY A 174 -10.09 -3.86 -4.13
N GLU A 175 -8.92 -3.67 -3.51
CA GLU A 175 -7.63 -4.25 -3.88
C GLU A 175 -6.96 -4.92 -2.68
N TRP A 176 -5.88 -5.66 -2.93
CA TRP A 176 -5.12 -6.34 -1.89
C TRP A 176 -4.05 -5.44 -1.29
N SER A 177 -3.99 -5.40 0.05
CA SER A 177 -2.83 -4.83 0.76
C SER A 177 -1.59 -5.71 0.60
N GLU A 178 -0.42 -5.15 0.96
CA GLU A 178 0.74 -5.99 1.23
C GLU A 178 0.43 -6.98 2.37
N TYR A 179 1.18 -8.08 2.43
CA TYR A 179 1.14 -8.98 3.59
C TYR A 179 1.89 -8.36 4.77
N SER A 180 1.42 -8.65 5.98
CA SER A 180 2.18 -8.40 7.22
C SER A 180 3.54 -9.07 7.19
N GLU A 181 4.38 -8.75 8.17
CA GLU A 181 5.53 -9.59 8.50
C GLU A 181 5.09 -11.05 8.71
N VAL A 182 6.00 -11.98 8.43
CA VAL A 182 5.78 -13.40 8.70
C VAL A 182 6.17 -13.70 10.14
N LEU A 183 5.24 -14.21 10.92
CA LEU A 183 5.51 -14.66 12.29
C LEU A 183 5.45 -16.19 12.37
N ALA A 184 6.33 -16.77 13.20
CA ALA A 184 6.40 -18.20 13.42
C ALA A 184 5.97 -18.58 14.83
N VAL A 185 5.36 -19.75 14.96
CA VAL A 185 4.95 -20.33 16.24
C VAL A 185 5.01 -21.87 16.20
N THR A 186 5.35 -22.45 17.34
CA THR A 186 5.30 -23.91 17.56
C THR A 186 4.51 -24.19 18.82
N LEU A 187 3.51 -25.09 18.79
CA LEU A 187 2.86 -25.61 19.99
C LEU A 187 3.67 -26.79 20.53
N GLU A 188 4.14 -26.68 21.75
CA GLU A 188 4.86 -27.76 22.41
C GLU A 188 3.90 -28.70 23.14
N GLN A 189 4.08 -30.01 22.97
CA GLN A 189 3.36 -30.97 23.74
C GLN A 189 3.87 -30.96 25.19
N LEU A 190 3.02 -30.60 26.16
CA LEU A 190 3.36 -30.70 27.56
C LEU A 190 3.52 -32.16 27.94
N ASN A 191 4.76 -32.59 28.23
CA ASN A 191 5.02 -33.89 28.86
C ASN A 191 4.61 -33.80 30.35
N VAL A 192 3.42 -34.30 30.67
CA VAL A 192 3.03 -34.53 32.08
C VAL A 192 3.88 -35.69 32.61
N ILE A 193 4.78 -35.38 33.52
CA ILE A 193 5.62 -36.33 34.23
C ILE A 193 4.80 -36.93 35.38
#